data_55ac7d76370ac8e98e548886922874b8
#
_entry.id   55ac7d76370ac8e98e548886922874b8
#
_cell.length_a   1.000
_cell.length_b   1.000
_cell.length_c   1.000
_cell.angle_alpha   90.00
_cell.angle_beta   90.00
_cell.angle_gamma   90.00
#
_symmetry.space_group_name_H-M   'P 1'
#
loop_
_entity.id
_entity.type
_entity.pdbx_description
1 polymer ?
#
loop_
_entity_poly.entity_id
_entity_poly.type
_entity_poly.pdbx_seq_one_letter_code
_entity_poly.pdbx_strand_id
1 'polypeptide(L)'
;LFLLSRFQELDLKSLQDARGAKMFATISEIANTWKIANDEMLDFDEIEREDFLLGHCLKSISLRLESDQYIDFSLMIRKTVEALESDNNEINSALSETKHLMVDEYQDVNISQERLINGLYKRMESVFVVGDDDQAIYGWRGADVRNIVEFDQRHRNCSVHTLSTNFRSTETIVSASDRFIQLELSTARINKSPQAHSNGNIQQFGNFWFNTRIEEANWITTRINDLIGIK
;
A
#
# COMPACT_ATOMS: atom_id res chain seq x y z
N LEU A 1 -3.69 -6.11 -20.85
CA LEU A 1 -4.16 -7.01 -21.93
C LEU A 1 -5.65 -7.29 -21.78
N PHE A 2 -6.19 -7.67 -20.62
CA PHE A 2 -7.60 -7.97 -20.39
C PHE A 2 -8.54 -6.85 -20.88
N LEU A 3 -8.38 -5.63 -20.40
CA LEU A 3 -9.19 -4.47 -20.79
C LEU A 3 -9.06 -4.14 -22.28
N LEU A 4 -7.85 -4.26 -22.83
CA LEU A 4 -7.60 -3.96 -24.24
C LEU A 4 -8.33 -4.93 -25.17
N SER A 5 -8.28 -6.24 -24.88
CA SER A 5 -8.93 -7.27 -25.70
C SER A 5 -10.46 -7.24 -25.64
N ARG A 6 -11.03 -6.59 -24.64
CA ARG A 6 -12.49 -6.51 -24.38
C ARG A 6 -13.01 -5.07 -24.38
N PHE A 7 -12.31 -4.17 -25.04
CA PHE A 7 -12.56 -2.73 -24.98
C PHE A 7 -14.01 -2.35 -25.37
N GLN A 8 -14.58 -3.02 -26.39
CA GLN A 8 -15.97 -2.79 -26.80
C GLN A 8 -16.97 -3.54 -25.90
N GLU A 9 -16.66 -4.76 -25.50
CA GLU A 9 -17.54 -5.59 -24.66
C GLU A 9 -17.76 -4.99 -23.25
N LEU A 10 -16.75 -4.28 -22.75
CA LEU A 10 -16.78 -3.61 -21.43
C LEU A 10 -17.30 -2.16 -21.52
N ASP A 11 -17.84 -1.75 -22.65
CA ASP A 11 -18.36 -0.41 -22.96
C ASP A 11 -17.33 0.75 -22.74
N LEU A 12 -16.04 0.41 -22.76
CA LEU A 12 -14.96 1.39 -22.61
C LEU A 12 -14.91 2.40 -23.77
N LYS A 13 -15.50 2.05 -24.90
CA LYS A 13 -15.64 2.95 -26.05
C LYS A 13 -16.55 4.13 -25.74
N SER A 14 -17.69 3.89 -25.12
CA SER A 14 -18.62 4.94 -24.68
C SER A 14 -17.97 5.90 -23.69
N LEU A 15 -17.23 5.35 -22.71
CA LEU A 15 -16.45 6.15 -21.76
C LEU A 15 -15.35 6.97 -22.46
N GLN A 16 -14.63 6.37 -23.43
CA GLN A 16 -13.62 7.05 -24.22
C GLN A 16 -14.21 8.25 -24.98
N ASP A 17 -15.33 8.06 -25.63
CA ASP A 17 -15.97 9.09 -26.45
C ASP A 17 -16.51 10.23 -25.56
N ALA A 18 -17.11 9.90 -24.43
CA ALA A 18 -17.59 10.89 -23.46
C ALA A 18 -16.47 11.75 -22.85
N ARG A 19 -15.30 11.16 -22.63
CA ARG A 19 -14.12 11.86 -22.08
C ARG A 19 -13.28 12.56 -23.15
N GLY A 20 -13.52 12.32 -24.44
CA GLY A 20 -12.67 12.82 -25.54
C GLY A 20 -11.22 12.31 -25.44
N ALA A 21 -11.01 11.15 -24.82
CA ALA A 21 -9.70 10.62 -24.51
C ALA A 21 -9.18 9.66 -25.60
N LYS A 22 -7.88 9.34 -25.53
CA LYS A 22 -7.30 8.27 -26.35
C LYS A 22 -7.51 6.92 -25.68
N MET A 23 -7.66 5.85 -26.47
CA MET A 23 -7.90 4.49 -25.99
C MET A 23 -6.99 4.06 -24.83
N PHE A 24 -5.67 4.26 -24.95
CA PHE A 24 -4.74 3.89 -23.88
C PHE A 24 -4.87 4.75 -22.61
N ALA A 25 -5.28 6.01 -22.75
CA ALA A 25 -5.57 6.87 -21.59
C ALA A 25 -6.82 6.38 -20.87
N THR A 26 -7.88 6.03 -21.61
CA THR A 26 -9.10 5.45 -21.05
C THR A 26 -8.82 4.11 -20.33
N ILE A 27 -8.02 3.23 -20.94
CA ILE A 27 -7.62 1.96 -20.29
C ILE A 27 -6.84 2.22 -19.00
N SER A 28 -5.93 3.19 -19.00
CA SER A 28 -5.15 3.54 -17.80
C SER A 28 -6.04 4.14 -16.71
N GLU A 29 -6.95 5.03 -17.09
CA GLU A 29 -7.92 5.63 -16.17
C GLU A 29 -8.79 4.55 -15.50
N ILE A 30 -9.43 3.69 -16.30
CA ILE A 30 -10.32 2.65 -15.77
C ILE A 30 -9.57 1.62 -14.93
N ALA A 31 -8.34 1.25 -15.30
CA ALA A 31 -7.52 0.33 -14.53
C ALA A 31 -7.15 0.91 -13.16
N ASN A 32 -6.80 2.19 -13.11
CA ASN A 32 -6.52 2.89 -11.85
C ASN A 32 -7.78 3.03 -11.01
N THR A 33 -8.91 3.42 -11.61
CA THR A 33 -10.18 3.56 -10.91
C THR A 33 -10.67 2.22 -10.37
N TRP A 34 -10.56 1.15 -11.17
CA TRP A 34 -10.85 -0.22 -10.73
C TRP A 34 -10.05 -0.61 -9.48
N LYS A 35 -8.73 -0.34 -9.53
CA LYS A 35 -7.86 -0.62 -8.41
C LYS A 35 -8.27 0.17 -7.16
N ILE A 36 -8.44 1.49 -7.29
CA ILE A 36 -8.84 2.36 -6.18
C ILE A 36 -10.19 1.93 -5.61
N ALA A 37 -11.18 1.67 -6.45
CA ALA A 37 -12.52 1.30 -6.02
C ALA A 37 -12.53 -0.03 -5.23
N ASN A 38 -11.67 -0.99 -5.58
CA ASN A 38 -11.52 -2.21 -4.80
C ASN A 38 -10.69 -2.00 -3.53
N ASP A 39 -9.60 -1.25 -3.59
CA ASP A 39 -8.72 -0.97 -2.45
C ASP A 39 -9.44 -0.14 -1.37
N GLU A 40 -10.32 0.78 -1.77
CA GLU A 40 -11.15 1.62 -0.88
C GLU A 40 -12.50 0.98 -0.55
N MET A 41 -12.81 -0.20 -1.09
CA MET A 41 -14.08 -0.91 -0.92
C MET A 41 -15.31 -0.08 -1.33
N LEU A 42 -15.18 0.74 -2.40
CA LEU A 42 -16.25 1.60 -2.87
C LEU A 42 -17.40 0.79 -3.48
N ASP A 43 -18.62 1.28 -3.29
CA ASP A 43 -19.82 0.71 -3.91
C ASP A 43 -19.93 1.14 -5.38
N PHE A 44 -19.93 0.18 -6.30
CA PHE A 44 -20.05 0.45 -7.73
C PHE A 44 -21.43 1.03 -8.10
N ASP A 45 -22.46 0.77 -7.30
CA ASP A 45 -23.78 1.38 -7.48
C ASP A 45 -23.77 2.87 -7.11
N GLU A 46 -22.98 3.26 -6.12
CA GLU A 46 -22.78 4.67 -5.76
C GLU A 46 -21.98 5.40 -6.84
N ILE A 47 -20.91 4.79 -7.33
CA ILE A 47 -20.12 5.34 -8.44
C ILE A 47 -21.01 5.53 -9.70
N GLU A 48 -21.87 4.56 -10.02
CA GLU A 48 -22.77 4.66 -11.19
C GLU A 48 -23.82 5.75 -11.03
N ARG A 49 -24.27 6.06 -9.81
CA ARG A 49 -25.18 7.18 -9.56
C ARG A 49 -24.53 8.55 -9.78
N GLU A 50 -23.23 8.66 -9.50
CA GLU A 50 -22.45 9.89 -9.69
C GLU A 50 -21.90 10.04 -11.10
N ASP A 51 -21.37 8.97 -11.66
CA ASP A 51 -20.85 8.86 -13.04
C ASP A 51 -21.33 7.53 -13.65
N PHE A 52 -22.44 7.62 -14.40
CA PHE A 52 -23.10 6.45 -14.98
C PHE A 52 -22.16 5.60 -15.83
N LEU A 53 -21.39 6.23 -16.73
CA LEU A 53 -20.52 5.48 -17.64
C LEU A 53 -19.37 4.79 -16.90
N LEU A 54 -18.78 5.49 -15.93
CA LEU A 54 -17.69 4.94 -15.12
C LEU A 54 -18.17 3.74 -14.28
N GLY A 55 -19.27 3.92 -13.53
CA GLY A 55 -19.83 2.84 -12.71
C GLY A 55 -20.30 1.65 -13.54
N HIS A 56 -20.92 1.90 -14.69
CA HIS A 56 -21.31 0.86 -15.64
C HIS A 56 -20.10 0.05 -16.14
N CYS A 57 -19.02 0.71 -16.53
CA CYS A 57 -17.78 0.04 -16.93
C CYS A 57 -17.20 -0.81 -15.79
N LEU A 58 -17.14 -0.30 -14.55
CA LEU A 58 -16.64 -1.05 -13.39
C LEU A 58 -17.47 -2.31 -13.11
N LYS A 59 -18.80 -2.21 -13.17
CA LYS A 59 -19.70 -3.35 -13.03
C LYS A 59 -19.50 -4.39 -14.14
N SER A 60 -19.39 -3.91 -15.39
CA SER A 60 -19.13 -4.77 -16.55
C SER A 60 -17.80 -5.52 -16.43
N ILE A 61 -16.75 -4.84 -15.92
CA ILE A 61 -15.46 -5.48 -15.61
C ILE A 61 -15.62 -6.55 -14.55
N SER A 62 -16.33 -6.25 -13.46
CA SER A 62 -16.56 -7.20 -12.36
C SER A 62 -17.26 -8.47 -12.84
N LEU A 63 -18.38 -8.31 -13.57
CA LEU A 63 -19.14 -9.42 -14.12
C LEU A 63 -18.32 -10.25 -15.12
N ARG A 64 -17.51 -9.57 -15.94
CA ARG A 64 -16.67 -10.26 -16.93
C ARG A 64 -15.53 -11.03 -16.29
N LEU A 65 -14.87 -10.46 -15.29
CA LEU A 65 -13.84 -11.18 -14.52
C LEU A 65 -14.41 -12.42 -13.86
N GLU A 66 -15.61 -12.33 -13.27
CA GLU A 66 -16.29 -13.45 -12.65
C GLU A 66 -16.66 -14.53 -13.69
N SER A 67 -17.27 -14.14 -14.82
CA SER A 67 -17.62 -15.06 -15.91
C SER A 67 -16.41 -15.78 -16.50
N ASP A 68 -15.28 -15.08 -16.65
CA ASP A 68 -14.05 -15.65 -17.20
C ASP A 68 -13.21 -16.37 -16.14
N GLN A 69 -13.64 -16.38 -14.89
CA GLN A 69 -12.93 -16.95 -13.73
C GLN A 69 -11.54 -16.33 -13.51
N TYR A 70 -11.42 -15.02 -13.77
CA TYR A 70 -10.22 -14.24 -13.48
C TYR A 70 -10.42 -13.42 -12.20
N ILE A 71 -9.33 -13.23 -11.50
CA ILE A 71 -9.25 -12.36 -10.32
C ILE A 71 -7.91 -11.62 -10.32
N ASP A 72 -7.91 -10.34 -10.04
CA ASP A 72 -6.71 -9.58 -9.74
C ASP A 72 -6.50 -9.43 -8.22
N PHE A 73 -5.37 -8.87 -7.81
CA PHE A 73 -5.03 -8.78 -6.40
C PHE A 73 -6.00 -7.90 -5.58
N SER A 74 -6.44 -6.77 -6.13
CA SER A 74 -7.37 -5.86 -5.43
C SER A 74 -8.75 -6.52 -5.26
N LEU A 75 -9.27 -7.15 -6.33
CA LEU A 75 -10.53 -7.90 -6.28
C LEU A 75 -10.44 -9.11 -5.34
N MET A 76 -9.30 -9.80 -5.30
CA MET A 76 -9.08 -10.93 -4.40
C MET A 76 -9.21 -10.50 -2.93
N ILE A 77 -8.56 -9.39 -2.55
CA ILE A 77 -8.67 -8.81 -1.21
C ILE A 77 -10.14 -8.46 -0.91
N ARG A 78 -10.78 -7.70 -1.82
CA ARG A 78 -12.19 -7.30 -1.68
C ARG A 78 -13.12 -8.50 -1.47
N LYS A 79 -13.04 -9.50 -2.34
CA LYS A 79 -13.88 -10.73 -2.24
C LYS A 79 -13.63 -11.48 -0.94
N THR A 80 -12.39 -11.54 -0.46
CA THR A 80 -12.08 -12.16 0.82
C THR A 80 -12.68 -11.37 1.99
N VAL A 81 -12.64 -10.03 1.95
CA VAL A 81 -13.30 -9.18 2.95
C VAL A 81 -14.82 -9.43 2.95
N GLU A 82 -15.46 -9.37 1.78
CA GLU A 82 -16.89 -9.62 1.63
C GLU A 82 -17.29 -11.00 2.20
N ALA A 83 -16.49 -12.02 1.94
CA ALA A 83 -16.73 -13.36 2.43
C ALA A 83 -16.49 -13.48 3.95
N LEU A 84 -15.50 -12.82 4.52
CA LEU A 84 -15.28 -12.75 5.97
C LEU A 84 -16.42 -12.01 6.70
N GLU A 85 -16.97 -10.97 6.09
CA GLU A 85 -18.06 -10.18 6.67
C GLU A 85 -19.43 -10.88 6.55
N SER A 86 -19.61 -11.76 5.56
CA SER A 86 -20.84 -12.55 5.38
C SER A 86 -20.96 -13.76 6.31
N ASP A 87 -19.98 -13.98 7.21
CA ASP A 87 -19.91 -15.12 8.13
C ASP A 87 -20.08 -16.50 7.45
N ASN A 88 -19.39 -16.65 6.32
CA ASN A 88 -19.44 -17.86 5.50
C ASN A 88 -18.80 -19.06 6.24
N ASN A 89 -19.51 -20.17 6.36
CA ASN A 89 -19.02 -21.39 7.01
C ASN A 89 -17.78 -21.98 6.32
N GLU A 90 -17.62 -21.81 5.01
CA GLU A 90 -16.44 -22.28 4.27
C GLU A 90 -15.17 -21.55 4.71
N ILE A 91 -15.25 -20.23 4.92
CA ILE A 91 -14.14 -19.43 5.44
C ILE A 91 -13.81 -19.82 6.87
N ASN A 92 -14.82 -20.00 7.73
CA ASN A 92 -14.62 -20.43 9.11
C ASN A 92 -13.94 -21.81 9.14
N SER A 93 -14.31 -22.72 8.23
CA SER A 93 -13.66 -24.02 8.08
C SER A 93 -12.22 -23.88 7.57
N ALA A 94 -11.98 -23.05 6.57
CA ALA A 94 -10.64 -22.83 6.01
C ALA A 94 -9.66 -22.21 7.03
N LEU A 95 -10.16 -21.39 7.95
CA LEU A 95 -9.37 -20.72 8.98
C LEU A 95 -9.29 -21.49 10.31
N SER A 96 -9.99 -22.63 10.43
CA SER A 96 -10.14 -23.37 11.71
C SER A 96 -8.82 -23.78 12.37
N GLU A 97 -7.77 -24.01 11.59
CA GLU A 97 -6.44 -24.38 12.08
C GLU A 97 -5.51 -23.16 12.27
N THR A 98 -5.90 -21.99 11.76
CA THR A 98 -5.09 -20.76 11.84
C THR A 98 -5.38 -20.04 13.15
N LYS A 99 -4.37 -19.91 14.01
CA LYS A 99 -4.54 -19.37 15.36
C LYS A 99 -3.91 -17.99 15.55
N HIS A 100 -2.87 -17.69 14.79
CA HIS A 100 -2.06 -16.51 14.96
C HIS A 100 -1.95 -15.74 13.64
N LEU A 101 -2.14 -14.43 13.69
CA LEU A 101 -1.96 -13.53 12.56
C LEU A 101 -0.75 -12.64 12.83
N MET A 102 0.18 -12.59 11.90
CA MET A 102 1.30 -11.66 11.92
C MET A 102 1.26 -10.79 10.67
N VAL A 103 1.32 -9.47 10.86
CA VAL A 103 1.29 -8.49 9.78
C VAL A 103 2.51 -7.60 9.87
N ASP A 104 3.29 -7.56 8.79
CA ASP A 104 4.44 -6.69 8.64
C ASP A 104 4.08 -5.44 7.83
N GLU A 105 4.88 -4.38 7.96
CA GLU A 105 4.71 -3.10 7.27
C GLU A 105 3.29 -2.51 7.46
N TYR A 106 2.77 -2.59 8.67
CA TYR A 106 1.37 -2.24 8.96
C TYR A 106 1.02 -0.77 8.68
N GLN A 107 2.02 0.13 8.62
CA GLN A 107 1.83 1.53 8.24
C GLN A 107 1.40 1.72 6.76
N ASP A 108 1.61 0.69 5.92
CA ASP A 108 1.31 0.74 4.48
C ASP A 108 -0.05 0.11 4.12
N VAL A 109 -0.81 -0.31 5.13
CA VAL A 109 -2.10 -0.98 4.97
C VAL A 109 -3.17 0.01 4.49
N ASN A 110 -3.86 -0.33 3.39
CA ASN A 110 -5.01 0.41 2.87
C ASN A 110 -6.34 -0.08 3.50
N ILE A 111 -7.46 0.56 3.14
CA ILE A 111 -8.78 0.28 3.74
C ILE A 111 -9.20 -1.18 3.56
N SER A 112 -9.08 -1.76 2.35
CA SER A 112 -9.48 -3.16 2.11
C SER A 112 -8.61 -4.14 2.90
N GLN A 113 -7.31 -3.88 3.00
CA GLN A 113 -6.39 -4.69 3.78
C GLN A 113 -6.66 -4.56 5.29
N GLU A 114 -6.98 -3.38 5.78
CA GLU A 114 -7.37 -3.17 7.18
C GLU A 114 -8.67 -3.92 7.52
N ARG A 115 -9.68 -3.89 6.63
CA ARG A 115 -10.91 -4.68 6.79
C ARG A 115 -10.63 -6.18 6.76
N LEU A 116 -9.71 -6.65 5.89
CA LEU A 116 -9.25 -8.03 5.85
C LEU A 116 -8.64 -8.45 7.20
N ILE A 117 -7.69 -7.65 7.71
CA ILE A 117 -7.01 -7.90 8.98
C ILE A 117 -8.02 -7.94 10.13
N ASN A 118 -8.95 -6.99 10.19
CA ASN A 118 -10.01 -6.94 11.19
C ASN A 118 -10.98 -8.14 11.10
N GLY A 119 -11.30 -8.61 9.90
CA GLY A 119 -12.08 -9.82 9.68
C GLY A 119 -11.37 -11.07 10.18
N LEU A 120 -10.08 -11.17 9.96
CA LEU A 120 -9.23 -12.27 10.45
C LEU A 120 -9.03 -12.16 11.97
N TYR A 121 -8.76 -10.98 12.50
CA TYR A 121 -8.55 -10.72 13.93
C TYR A 121 -9.64 -11.36 14.81
N LYS A 122 -10.90 -11.24 14.40
CA LYS A 122 -12.05 -11.80 15.14
C LYS A 122 -12.03 -13.32 15.30
N ARG A 123 -11.20 -13.99 14.50
CA ARG A 123 -11.10 -15.45 14.41
C ARG A 123 -9.80 -16.03 14.94
N MET A 124 -8.84 -15.15 15.29
CA MET A 124 -7.51 -15.54 15.73
C MET A 124 -7.38 -15.51 17.26
N GLU A 125 -6.55 -16.40 17.80
CA GLU A 125 -6.19 -16.40 19.22
C GLU A 125 -5.27 -15.22 19.56
N SER A 126 -4.41 -14.80 18.61
CA SER A 126 -3.54 -13.63 18.76
C SER A 126 -3.24 -12.96 17.43
N VAL A 127 -3.02 -11.66 17.50
CA VAL A 127 -2.58 -10.84 16.37
C VAL A 127 -1.34 -10.05 16.78
N PHE A 128 -0.35 -10.04 15.90
CA PHE A 128 0.89 -9.31 16.06
C PHE A 128 1.12 -8.45 14.82
N VAL A 129 1.27 -7.15 15.00
CA VAL A 129 1.56 -6.22 13.90
C VAL A 129 2.90 -5.55 14.11
N VAL A 130 3.63 -5.34 13.03
CA VAL A 130 4.90 -4.62 13.03
C VAL A 130 4.83 -3.54 11.96
N GLY A 131 5.38 -2.39 12.26
CA GLY A 131 5.48 -1.29 11.31
C GLY A 131 6.26 -0.11 11.87
N ASP A 132 6.50 0.85 11.03
CA ASP A 132 7.21 2.09 11.36
C ASP A 132 6.47 3.28 10.73
N ASP A 133 5.80 4.07 11.54
CA ASP A 133 5.04 5.25 11.11
C ASP A 133 5.90 6.30 10.38
N ASP A 134 7.21 6.37 10.69
CA ASP A 134 8.15 7.22 9.97
C ASP A 134 8.43 6.75 8.53
N GLN A 135 8.06 5.52 8.19
CA GLN A 135 8.17 4.94 6.85
C GLN A 135 6.86 4.95 6.06
N ALA A 136 5.81 5.56 6.58
CA ALA A 136 4.49 5.66 5.93
C ALA A 136 4.50 6.61 4.74
N ILE A 137 5.06 6.19 3.61
CA ILE A 137 5.18 7.00 2.38
C ILE A 137 4.17 6.62 1.28
N TYR A 138 3.28 5.68 1.54
CA TYR A 138 2.31 5.15 0.57
C TYR A 138 0.88 5.68 0.75
N GLY A 139 0.70 6.82 1.41
CA GLY A 139 -0.62 7.48 1.54
C GLY A 139 -1.30 7.73 0.19
N TRP A 140 -0.54 8.03 -0.88
CA TRP A 140 -1.04 8.18 -2.24
C TRP A 140 -1.60 6.86 -2.86
N ARG A 141 -1.37 5.71 -2.21
CA ARG A 141 -1.93 4.41 -2.58
C ARG A 141 -3.06 3.97 -1.65
N GLY A 142 -3.59 4.88 -0.82
CA GLY A 142 -4.67 4.60 0.13
C GLY A 142 -4.19 4.05 1.49
N ALA A 143 -2.88 4.00 1.76
CA ALA A 143 -2.37 3.65 3.08
C ALA A 143 -2.72 4.74 4.10
N ASP A 144 -3.13 4.34 5.29
CA ASP A 144 -3.47 5.25 6.39
C ASP A 144 -2.58 4.96 7.60
N VAL A 145 -1.63 5.85 7.86
CA VAL A 145 -0.70 5.74 9.00
C VAL A 145 -1.42 5.67 10.35
N ARG A 146 -2.66 6.19 10.45
CA ARG A 146 -3.46 6.08 11.67
C ARG A 146 -3.75 4.63 12.05
N ASN A 147 -3.70 3.72 11.10
CA ASN A 147 -3.88 2.29 11.38
C ASN A 147 -2.87 1.79 12.40
N ILE A 148 -1.60 2.16 12.29
CA ILE A 148 -0.56 1.77 13.26
C ILE A 148 -0.52 2.70 14.48
N VAL A 149 -0.66 4.01 14.28
CA VAL A 149 -0.56 5.00 15.37
C VAL A 149 -1.66 4.83 16.42
N GLU A 150 -2.87 4.46 15.98
CA GLU A 150 -4.05 4.28 16.84
C GLU A 150 -4.36 2.81 17.15
N PHE A 151 -3.46 1.89 16.82
CA PHE A 151 -3.71 0.45 16.94
C PHE A 151 -4.06 0.03 18.36
N ASP A 152 -3.31 0.49 19.34
CA ASP A 152 -3.52 0.19 20.77
C ASP A 152 -4.82 0.79 21.32
N GLN A 153 -5.29 1.89 20.76
CA GLN A 153 -6.56 2.51 21.15
C GLN A 153 -7.75 1.73 20.60
N ARG A 154 -7.60 1.15 19.41
CA ARG A 154 -8.65 0.36 18.72
C ARG A 154 -8.72 -1.10 19.20
N HIS A 155 -7.61 -1.64 19.68
CA HIS A 155 -7.51 -3.04 20.11
C HIS A 155 -7.27 -3.14 21.63
N ARG A 156 -8.28 -3.58 22.37
CA ARG A 156 -8.19 -3.77 23.82
C ARG A 156 -7.16 -4.85 24.16
N ASN A 157 -6.42 -4.64 25.27
CA ASN A 157 -5.35 -5.53 25.74
C ASN A 157 -4.15 -5.65 24.78
N CYS A 158 -3.90 -4.60 23.98
CA CYS A 158 -2.70 -4.51 23.15
C CYS A 158 -1.49 -4.22 24.02
N SER A 159 -0.39 -4.93 23.79
CA SER A 159 0.94 -4.63 24.34
C SER A 159 1.79 -3.98 23.27
N VAL A 160 2.24 -2.76 23.53
CA VAL A 160 3.08 -2.01 22.59
C VAL A 160 4.55 -2.17 22.96
N HIS A 161 5.38 -2.53 21.99
CA HIS A 161 6.82 -2.68 22.14
C HIS A 161 7.55 -1.86 21.08
N THR A 162 8.49 -1.03 21.48
CA THR A 162 9.29 -0.21 20.56
C THR A 162 10.66 -0.83 20.35
N LEU A 163 11.03 -1.07 19.09
CA LEU A 163 12.35 -1.53 18.68
C LEU A 163 13.22 -0.29 18.38
N SER A 164 13.92 0.21 19.38
CA SER A 164 14.72 1.44 19.27
C SER A 164 16.14 1.22 18.75
N THR A 165 16.68 0.00 18.82
CA THR A 165 18.06 -0.27 18.38
C THR A 165 18.12 -0.57 16.90
N ASN A 166 18.82 0.30 16.13
CA ASN A 166 19.06 0.12 14.71
C ASN A 166 20.38 -0.64 14.47
N PHE A 167 20.29 -1.87 13.98
CA PHE A 167 21.45 -2.72 13.67
C PHE A 167 21.95 -2.56 12.22
N ARG A 168 21.21 -1.84 11.37
CA ARG A 168 21.49 -1.69 9.94
C ARG A 168 22.43 -0.53 9.66
N SER A 169 22.16 0.61 10.27
CA SER A 169 22.77 1.89 9.89
C SER A 169 23.70 2.41 10.98
N THR A 170 24.67 3.22 10.57
CA THR A 170 25.59 3.91 11.48
C THR A 170 24.90 5.05 12.21
N GLU A 171 25.50 5.52 13.30
CA GLU A 171 25.00 6.63 14.12
C GLU A 171 24.72 7.90 13.30
N THR A 172 25.59 8.22 12.34
CA THR A 172 25.42 9.41 11.48
C THR A 172 24.13 9.33 10.66
N ILE A 173 23.79 8.17 10.09
CA ILE A 173 22.57 7.97 9.32
C ILE A 173 21.34 8.01 10.22
N VAL A 174 21.37 7.29 11.33
CA VAL A 174 20.26 7.23 12.29
C VAL A 174 19.93 8.61 12.84
N SER A 175 20.97 9.35 13.27
CA SER A 175 20.80 10.72 13.82
C SER A 175 20.30 11.70 12.75
N ALA A 176 20.79 11.60 11.50
CA ALA A 176 20.33 12.48 10.42
C ALA A 176 18.87 12.22 10.06
N SER A 177 18.46 10.95 9.97
CA SER A 177 17.07 10.54 9.70
C SER A 177 16.13 11.00 10.82
N ASP A 178 16.49 10.76 12.06
CA ASP A 178 15.66 11.15 13.22
C ASP A 178 15.47 12.67 13.29
N ARG A 179 16.54 13.45 13.07
CA ARG A 179 16.45 14.91 12.99
C ARG A 179 15.56 15.38 11.84
N PHE A 180 15.68 14.77 10.68
CA PHE A 180 14.88 15.14 9.52
C PHE A 180 13.38 14.93 9.80
N ILE A 181 13.03 13.77 10.36
CA ILE A 181 11.63 13.47 10.69
C ILE A 181 11.11 14.36 11.81
N GLN A 182 11.92 14.69 12.81
CA GLN A 182 11.53 15.62 13.87
C GLN A 182 11.22 17.04 13.37
N LEU A 183 11.79 17.48 12.25
CA LEU A 183 11.46 18.78 11.64
C LEU A 183 10.10 18.81 10.98
N GLU A 184 9.60 17.65 10.52
CA GLU A 184 8.34 17.50 9.79
C GLU A 184 7.20 16.97 10.70
N LEU A 185 7.32 17.14 12.00
CA LEU A 185 6.41 16.56 12.99
C LEU A 185 4.93 16.78 12.67
N SER A 186 4.26 15.73 12.25
CA SER A 186 2.82 15.59 12.42
C SER A 186 2.53 15.23 13.90
N THR A 187 1.40 15.69 14.42
CA THR A 187 0.94 15.42 15.81
C THR A 187 0.64 13.96 16.09
N ALA A 188 0.75 13.09 15.11
CA ALA A 188 0.35 11.67 15.13
C ALA A 188 1.54 10.69 15.04
N ARG A 189 2.75 11.09 15.44
CA ARG A 189 3.92 10.20 15.43
C ARG A 189 4.00 9.38 16.72
N ILE A 190 4.35 8.10 16.59
CA ILE A 190 4.69 7.26 17.74
C ILE A 190 6.00 7.78 18.35
N ASN A 191 6.00 7.98 19.66
CA ASN A 191 7.21 8.46 20.36
C ASN A 191 8.27 7.36 20.38
N LYS A 192 9.40 7.60 19.70
CA LYS A 192 10.54 6.69 19.59
C LYS A 192 11.84 7.48 19.51
N SER A 193 12.92 6.86 20.00
CA SER A 193 14.27 7.43 19.98
C SER A 193 15.21 6.38 19.40
N PRO A 194 15.38 6.32 18.07
CA PRO A 194 16.21 5.31 17.44
C PRO A 194 17.68 5.51 17.80
N GLN A 195 18.37 4.43 18.12
CA GLN A 195 19.79 4.40 18.47
C GLN A 195 20.53 3.43 17.57
N ALA A 196 21.67 3.84 17.04
CA ALA A 196 22.52 2.94 16.29
C ALA A 196 23.22 1.94 17.20
N HIS A 197 23.22 0.67 16.83
CA HIS A 197 23.99 -0.36 17.52
C HIS A 197 25.49 -0.22 17.26
N SER A 198 25.87 0.26 16.07
CA SER A 198 27.25 0.34 15.60
C SER A 198 27.70 1.79 15.43
N ASN A 199 28.82 2.14 16.05
CA ASN A 199 29.53 3.42 15.86
C ASN A 199 30.38 3.41 14.59
N GLY A 200 29.93 2.73 13.53
CA GLY A 200 30.66 2.68 12.26
C GLY A 200 30.93 4.07 11.68
N ASN A 201 32.18 4.29 11.23
CA ASN A 201 32.61 5.55 10.69
C ASN A 201 32.09 5.76 9.26
N ILE A 202 30.83 6.18 9.08
CA ILE A 202 30.45 6.89 7.87
C ILE A 202 30.82 8.36 8.08
N GLN A 203 31.82 8.79 7.37
CA GLN A 203 32.41 10.12 7.53
C GLN A 203 31.79 11.18 6.62
N GLN A 204 30.95 10.80 5.63
CA GLN A 204 30.42 11.75 4.66
C GLN A 204 28.95 11.50 4.38
N PHE A 205 28.15 12.49 4.76
CA PHE A 205 26.79 12.68 4.30
C PHE A 205 26.78 13.85 3.32
N GLY A 206 26.52 13.61 2.04
CA GLY A 206 26.58 14.64 1.01
C GLY A 206 25.21 14.88 0.38
N ASN A 207 24.95 16.15 0.05
CA ASN A 207 23.81 16.56 -0.75
C ASN A 207 24.33 17.11 -2.08
N PHE A 208 23.83 16.56 -3.19
CA PHE A 208 24.27 16.91 -4.53
C PHE A 208 23.06 17.32 -5.38
N TRP A 209 23.26 18.37 -6.19
CA TRP A 209 22.25 18.88 -7.09
C TRP A 209 22.73 18.72 -8.53
N PHE A 210 21.82 18.24 -9.39
CA PHE A 210 22.09 18.03 -10.81
C PHE A 210 21.04 18.77 -11.63
N ASN A 211 21.45 19.34 -12.78
CA ASN A 211 20.52 20.04 -13.68
C ASN A 211 19.67 19.04 -14.50
N THR A 212 20.18 17.84 -14.72
CA THR A 212 19.52 16.80 -15.51
C THR A 212 19.69 15.42 -14.88
N ARG A 213 18.72 14.52 -15.15
CA ARG A 213 18.81 13.11 -14.75
C ARG A 213 20.03 12.38 -15.36
N ILE A 214 20.50 12.84 -16.52
CA ILE A 214 21.69 12.26 -17.18
C ILE A 214 22.95 12.61 -16.40
N GLU A 215 23.09 13.86 -15.95
CA GLU A 215 24.22 14.27 -15.10
C GLU A 215 24.24 13.49 -13.79
N GLU A 216 23.09 13.33 -13.14
CA GLU A 216 22.94 12.52 -11.93
C GLU A 216 23.38 11.07 -12.16
N ALA A 217 22.85 10.41 -13.23
CA ALA A 217 23.20 9.03 -13.56
C ALA A 217 24.69 8.86 -13.85
N ASN A 218 25.29 9.78 -14.59
CA ASN A 218 26.73 9.77 -14.89
C ASN A 218 27.57 9.91 -13.62
N TRP A 219 27.19 10.84 -12.75
CA TRP A 219 27.88 11.04 -11.48
C TRP A 219 27.83 9.80 -10.60
N ILE A 220 26.63 9.21 -10.44
CA ILE A 220 26.42 7.96 -9.68
C ILE A 220 27.29 6.83 -10.25
N THR A 221 27.26 6.64 -11.57
CA THR A 221 28.05 5.61 -12.24
C THR A 221 29.54 5.78 -12.01
N THR A 222 30.06 7.01 -12.17
CA THR A 222 31.47 7.33 -11.92
C THR A 222 31.83 7.04 -10.47
N ARG A 223 30.98 7.47 -9.52
CA ARG A 223 31.22 7.26 -8.10
C ARG A 223 31.23 5.79 -7.69
N ILE A 224 30.32 5.00 -8.26
CA ILE A 224 30.30 3.54 -8.06
C ILE A 224 31.60 2.92 -8.59
N ASN A 225 32.02 3.26 -9.80
CA ASN A 225 33.24 2.73 -10.40
C ASN A 225 34.49 3.06 -9.56
N ASP A 226 34.57 4.29 -9.04
CA ASP A 226 35.65 4.70 -8.13
C ASP A 226 35.67 3.85 -6.84
N LEU A 227 34.51 3.55 -6.27
CA LEU A 227 34.39 2.79 -5.02
C LEU A 227 34.74 1.31 -5.21
N ILE A 228 34.39 0.70 -6.34
CA ILE A 228 34.69 -0.71 -6.64
C ILE A 228 36.01 -0.92 -7.38
N GLY A 229 36.77 0.16 -7.62
CA GLY A 229 38.11 0.12 -8.22
C GLY A 229 38.12 -0.25 -9.70
N ILE A 230 36.99 -0.13 -10.41
CA ILE A 230 36.94 -0.24 -11.88
C ILE A 230 37.36 1.12 -12.47
N LYS A 231 38.52 1.12 -13.16
CA LYS A 231 39.01 2.29 -13.91
C LYS A 231 38.52 2.24 -15.35
#